data_800b722b525534995e1c476339d1772b
#
_entry.id   800b722b525534995e1c476339d1772b
#
_cell.length_a   1.000
_cell.length_b   1.000
_cell.length_c   1.000
_cell.angle_alpha   90.00
_cell.angle_beta   90.00
_cell.angle_gamma   90.00
#
_symmetry.space_group_name_H-M   'P 1'
#
loop_
_entity.id
_entity.type
_entity.pdbx_description
1 polymer ?
#
loop_
_entity_poly.entity_id
_entity_poly.type
_entity_poly.pdbx_seq_one_letter_code
_entity_poly.pdbx_strand_id
1 'polypeptide(L)'
;MKKKQKDIISFVILGILLLCVFIGYGYRIPCIFHEITGFYCPGCGGTRMCLSLLKLDIYQAFRYNILLTISIPFIILHLICKYIFKMKYSIPNWFIYLLIIIVILFGVLRNIPYFSFLAPTTL
;
A
#
# COMPACT_ATOMS: atom_id res chain seq x y z
N MET A 1 -26.34 -5.18 -4.75
CA MET A 1 -25.07 -5.49 -5.46
C MET A 1 -25.35 -6.57 -6.50
N LYS A 2 -25.08 -6.32 -7.78
CA LYS A 2 -25.26 -7.31 -8.83
C LYS A 2 -24.28 -8.47 -8.61
N LYS A 3 -24.69 -9.72 -8.87
CA LYS A 3 -23.88 -10.95 -8.68
C LYS A 3 -22.46 -10.78 -9.27
N LYS A 4 -22.36 -10.26 -10.47
CA LYS A 4 -21.10 -9.97 -11.18
C LYS A 4 -20.11 -9.09 -10.38
N GLN A 5 -20.61 -8.17 -9.54
CA GLN A 5 -19.78 -7.28 -8.74
C GLN A 5 -19.21 -7.99 -7.51
N LYS A 6 -19.93 -8.94 -6.93
CA LYS A 6 -19.44 -9.80 -5.85
C LYS A 6 -18.33 -10.72 -6.34
N ASP A 7 -18.51 -11.28 -7.53
CA ASP A 7 -17.52 -12.18 -8.12
C ASP A 7 -16.21 -11.45 -8.40
N ILE A 8 -16.26 -10.24 -8.96
CA ILE A 8 -15.05 -9.40 -9.18
C ILE A 8 -14.33 -9.09 -7.87
N ILE A 9 -15.07 -8.72 -6.82
CA ILE A 9 -14.47 -8.42 -5.51
C ILE A 9 -13.83 -9.66 -4.91
N SER A 10 -14.49 -10.82 -5.03
CA SER A 10 -13.95 -12.10 -4.55
C SER A 10 -12.67 -12.46 -5.29
N PHE A 11 -12.60 -12.29 -6.60
CA PHE A 11 -11.39 -12.52 -7.39
C PHE A 11 -10.26 -11.57 -7.02
N VAL A 12 -10.57 -10.29 -6.77
CA VAL A 12 -9.56 -9.30 -6.33
C VAL A 12 -9.01 -9.65 -4.96
N ILE A 13 -9.87 -10.01 -4.01
CA ILE A 13 -9.45 -10.41 -2.66
C ILE A 13 -8.60 -11.68 -2.74
N LEU A 14 -9.02 -12.68 -3.52
CA LEU A 14 -8.28 -13.92 -3.72
C LEU A 14 -6.91 -13.64 -4.35
N GLY A 15 -6.84 -12.77 -5.35
CA GLY A 15 -5.60 -12.36 -6.00
C GLY A 15 -4.63 -11.67 -5.04
N ILE A 16 -5.13 -10.76 -4.19
CA ILE A 16 -4.33 -10.10 -3.16
C ILE A 16 -3.81 -11.12 -2.14
N LEU A 17 -4.65 -12.05 -1.72
CA LEU A 17 -4.32 -13.08 -0.74
C LEU A 17 -3.25 -14.04 -1.29
N LEU A 18 -3.38 -14.46 -2.56
CA LEU A 18 -2.37 -15.26 -3.25
C LEU A 18 -1.06 -14.50 -3.40
N LEU A 19 -1.11 -13.21 -3.73
CA LEU A 19 0.07 -12.36 -3.82
C LEU A 19 0.78 -12.25 -2.46
N CYS A 20 0.03 -12.06 -1.38
CA CYS A 20 0.59 -12.02 -0.02
C CYS A 20 1.24 -13.34 0.37
N VAL A 21 0.61 -14.48 0.02
CA VAL A 21 1.18 -15.82 0.27
C VAL A 21 2.46 -16.00 -0.55
N PHE A 22 2.44 -15.64 -1.83
CA PHE A 22 3.60 -15.75 -2.72
C PHE A 22 4.79 -14.92 -2.22
N ILE A 23 4.53 -13.71 -1.74
CA ILE A 23 5.51 -12.84 -1.11
C ILE A 23 6.00 -13.43 0.22
N GLY A 24 5.10 -14.07 0.99
CA GLY A 24 5.41 -14.71 2.27
C GLY A 24 6.40 -15.87 2.16
N TYR A 25 6.45 -16.54 1.01
CA TYR A 25 7.45 -17.59 0.71
C TYR A 25 8.87 -17.06 0.44
N GLY A 26 9.12 -15.76 0.62
CA GLY A 26 10.45 -15.17 0.55
C GLY A 26 10.86 -14.61 -0.81
N TYR A 27 9.95 -14.60 -1.78
CA TYR A 27 10.19 -13.90 -3.04
C TYR A 27 10.17 -12.38 -2.80
N ARG A 28 11.37 -11.81 -2.72
CA ARG A 28 11.52 -10.35 -2.66
C ARG A 28 11.41 -9.81 -4.08
N ILE A 29 10.33 -9.11 -4.36
CA ILE A 29 10.18 -8.42 -5.65
C ILE A 29 11.03 -7.14 -5.57
N PRO A 30 12.12 -7.05 -6.34
CA PRO A 30 12.91 -5.83 -6.41
C PRO A 30 12.06 -4.71 -7.05
N CYS A 31 12.25 -3.48 -6.59
CA CYS A 31 11.61 -2.34 -7.22
C CYS A 31 12.37 -1.99 -8.51
N ILE A 32 11.76 -2.28 -9.66
CA ILE A 32 12.35 -1.99 -10.98
C ILE A 32 12.72 -0.52 -11.12
N PHE A 33 11.88 0.37 -10.59
CA PHE A 33 12.16 1.81 -10.59
C PHE A 33 13.44 2.16 -9.81
N HIS A 34 13.65 1.53 -8.66
CA HIS A 34 14.86 1.73 -7.87
C HIS A 34 16.11 1.16 -8.55
N GLU A 35 15.99 0.01 -9.21
CA GLU A 35 17.12 -0.60 -9.93
C GLU A 35 17.55 0.21 -11.15
N ILE A 36 16.61 0.84 -11.86
CA ILE A 36 16.92 1.62 -13.05
C ILE A 36 17.38 3.04 -12.72
N THR A 37 16.73 3.71 -11.75
CA THR A 37 16.96 5.13 -11.47
C THR A 37 17.79 5.39 -10.21
N GLY A 38 17.90 4.40 -9.31
CA GLY A 38 18.50 4.56 -7.99
C GLY A 38 17.61 5.31 -6.98
N PHE A 39 16.45 5.81 -7.40
CA PHE A 39 15.52 6.53 -6.54
C PHE A 39 14.45 5.62 -5.94
N TYR A 40 14.00 5.96 -4.74
CA TYR A 40 12.90 5.26 -4.08
C TYR A 40 11.55 5.75 -4.61
N CYS A 41 10.74 4.85 -5.18
CA CYS A 41 9.37 5.17 -5.53
C CYS A 41 8.46 5.19 -4.27
N PRO A 42 7.27 5.82 -4.30
CA PRO A 42 6.38 5.85 -3.14
C PRO A 42 5.89 4.45 -2.71
N GLY A 43 5.97 3.45 -3.58
CA GLY A 43 5.64 2.04 -3.29
C GLY A 43 6.80 1.18 -2.80
N CYS A 44 8.05 1.68 -2.83
CA CYS A 44 9.23 0.93 -2.38
C CYS A 44 9.10 0.50 -0.93
N GLY A 45 9.44 -0.75 -0.65
CA GLY A 45 9.30 -1.34 0.67
C GLY A 45 7.90 -1.89 0.98
N GLY A 46 6.93 -1.73 0.06
CA GLY A 46 5.56 -2.22 0.24
C GLY A 46 5.49 -3.73 0.50
N THR A 47 6.28 -4.51 -0.22
CA THR A 47 6.39 -5.96 -0.04
C THR A 47 6.87 -6.33 1.36
N ARG A 48 7.95 -5.68 1.82
CA ARG A 48 8.52 -5.89 3.16
C ARG A 48 7.57 -5.41 4.25
N MET A 49 6.87 -4.31 4.00
CA MET A 49 5.83 -3.78 4.88
C MET A 49 4.69 -4.79 5.05
N CYS A 50 4.19 -5.39 3.96
CA CYS A 50 3.16 -6.43 4.03
C CYS A 50 3.64 -7.65 4.83
N LEU A 51 4.87 -8.10 4.61
CA LEU A 51 5.46 -9.21 5.39
C LEU A 51 5.56 -8.89 6.88
N SER A 52 5.95 -7.65 7.22
CA SER A 52 6.02 -7.21 8.62
C SER A 52 4.63 -7.15 9.26
N LEU A 53 3.62 -6.68 8.53
CA LEU A 53 2.23 -6.70 9.01
C LEU A 53 1.72 -8.13 9.26
N LEU A 54 2.05 -9.07 8.37
CA LEU A 54 1.69 -10.49 8.56
C LEU A 54 2.36 -11.11 9.80
N LYS A 55 3.55 -10.62 10.15
CA LYS A 55 4.27 -11.00 11.38
C LYS A 55 3.83 -10.21 12.61
N LEU A 56 2.85 -9.33 12.48
CA LEU A 56 2.36 -8.40 13.50
C LEU A 56 3.45 -7.41 14.00
N ASP A 57 4.49 -7.22 13.19
CA ASP A 57 5.55 -6.26 13.48
C ASP A 57 5.20 -4.90 12.85
N ILE A 58 4.34 -4.17 13.54
CA ILE A 58 3.82 -2.88 13.08
C ILE A 58 4.94 -1.84 12.99
N TYR A 59 5.89 -1.87 13.92
CA TYR A 59 7.02 -0.94 13.92
C TYR A 59 7.86 -1.07 12.64
N GLN A 60 8.23 -2.29 12.24
CA GLN A 60 8.96 -2.53 11.02
C GLN A 60 8.15 -2.19 9.76
N ALA A 61 6.83 -2.41 9.79
CA ALA A 61 5.96 -2.01 8.70
C ALA A 61 6.02 -0.49 8.46
N PHE A 62 5.97 0.32 9.52
CA PHE A 62 6.14 1.77 9.43
C PHE A 62 7.52 2.17 8.86
N ARG A 63 8.57 1.46 9.28
CA ARG A 63 9.95 1.70 8.80
C ARG A 63 10.12 1.39 7.32
N TYR A 64 9.40 0.42 6.79
CA TYR A 64 9.45 0.09 5.37
C TYR A 64 8.64 1.04 4.50
N ASN A 65 7.42 1.35 4.90
CA ASN A 65 6.57 2.30 4.17
C ASN A 65 5.46 2.87 5.06
N ILE A 66 5.72 4.03 5.64
CA ILE A 66 4.76 4.70 6.53
C ILE A 66 3.46 5.07 5.81
N LEU A 67 3.54 5.53 4.56
CA LEU A 67 2.36 5.95 3.80
C LEU A 67 1.40 4.79 3.55
N LEU A 68 1.92 3.66 3.08
CA LEU A 68 1.11 2.47 2.84
C LEU A 68 0.59 1.87 4.14
N THR A 69 1.40 1.84 5.20
CA THR A 69 0.99 1.30 6.51
C THR A 69 -0.19 2.08 7.09
N ILE A 70 -0.19 3.40 6.97
CA ILE A 70 -1.32 4.25 7.39
C ILE A 70 -2.52 4.09 6.45
N SER A 71 -2.28 3.97 5.15
CA SER A 71 -3.35 3.88 4.15
C SER A 71 -4.18 2.59 4.26
N ILE A 72 -3.57 1.46 4.63
CA ILE A 72 -4.24 0.16 4.71
C ILE A 72 -5.48 0.18 5.61
N PRO A 73 -5.42 0.62 6.88
CA PRO A 73 -6.61 0.64 7.74
C PRO A 73 -7.71 1.55 7.19
N PHE A 74 -7.36 2.68 6.58
CA PHE A 74 -8.34 3.57 5.95
C PHE A 74 -9.02 2.93 4.74
N ILE A 75 -8.26 2.21 3.92
CA ILE A 75 -8.80 1.47 2.77
C ILE A 75 -9.73 0.36 3.25
N ILE A 76 -9.33 -0.40 4.26
CA ILE A 76 -10.16 -1.46 4.86
C ILE A 76 -11.44 -0.88 5.42
N LEU A 77 -11.36 0.20 6.20
CA LEU A 77 -12.53 0.89 6.77
C LEU A 77 -13.46 1.39 5.66
N HIS A 78 -12.91 2.00 4.60
CA HIS A 78 -13.69 2.44 3.44
C HIS A 78 -14.43 1.27 2.77
N LEU A 79 -13.76 0.15 2.56
CA LEU A 79 -14.36 -1.04 1.97
C LEU A 79 -15.47 -1.61 2.86
N ILE A 80 -15.26 -1.67 4.18
CA ILE A 80 -16.26 -2.12 5.16
C ILE A 80 -17.49 -1.21 5.09
N CYS A 81 -17.31 0.12 5.17
CA CYS A 81 -18.42 1.07 5.12
C CYS A 81 -19.22 0.98 3.82
N LYS A 82 -18.52 0.85 2.70
CA LYS A 82 -19.16 0.80 1.38
C LYS A 82 -19.88 -0.51 1.10
N TYR A 83 -19.28 -1.65 1.46
CA TYR A 83 -19.79 -2.97 1.05
C TYR A 83 -20.61 -3.66 2.14
N ILE A 84 -20.26 -3.52 3.43
CA ILE A 84 -20.97 -4.14 4.53
C ILE A 84 -22.13 -3.25 4.96
N PHE A 85 -21.88 -1.98 5.25
CA PHE A 85 -22.91 -1.02 5.67
C PHE A 85 -23.69 -0.43 4.49
N LYS A 86 -23.34 -0.78 3.24
CA LYS A 86 -24.00 -0.28 2.00
C LYS A 86 -24.13 1.25 1.96
N MET A 87 -23.21 1.96 2.56
CA MET A 87 -23.24 3.42 2.57
C MET A 87 -23.02 3.95 1.16
N LYS A 88 -24.00 4.71 0.66
CA LYS A 88 -23.91 5.41 -0.62
C LYS A 88 -23.20 6.74 -0.42
N TYR A 89 -21.88 6.71 -0.36
CA TYR A 89 -21.10 7.95 -0.46
C TYR A 89 -20.11 7.85 -1.62
N SER A 90 -19.85 8.97 -2.23
CA SER A 90 -18.88 9.09 -3.33
C SER A 90 -17.70 9.89 -2.81
N ILE A 91 -16.50 9.39 -3.09
CA ILE A 91 -15.29 10.15 -2.80
C ILE A 91 -15.24 11.34 -3.78
N PRO A 92 -15.18 12.58 -3.29
CA PRO A 92 -15.11 13.73 -4.17
C PRO A 92 -13.78 13.78 -4.93
N ASN A 93 -13.81 14.27 -6.16
CA ASN A 93 -12.63 14.28 -7.03
C ASN A 93 -11.46 15.07 -6.42
N TRP A 94 -11.73 16.16 -5.69
CA TRP A 94 -10.69 16.94 -5.04
C TRP A 94 -9.89 16.11 -4.01
N PHE A 95 -10.53 15.17 -3.34
CA PHE A 95 -9.87 14.27 -2.38
C PHE A 95 -8.91 13.31 -3.09
N ILE A 96 -9.29 12.82 -4.27
CA ILE A 96 -8.44 11.97 -5.10
C ILE A 96 -7.19 12.74 -5.55
N TYR A 97 -7.35 13.99 -5.98
CA TYR A 97 -6.22 14.86 -6.34
C TYR A 97 -5.30 15.13 -5.16
N LEU A 98 -5.87 15.36 -3.98
CA LEU A 98 -5.10 15.53 -2.75
C LEU A 98 -4.26 14.29 -2.43
N LEU A 99 -4.84 13.09 -2.54
CA LEU A 99 -4.11 11.83 -2.34
C LEU A 99 -2.97 11.66 -3.34
N ILE A 100 -3.19 11.99 -4.60
CA ILE A 100 -2.15 11.92 -5.64
C ILE A 100 -0.99 12.86 -5.28
N ILE A 101 -1.29 14.08 -4.86
CA ILE A 101 -0.28 15.06 -4.44
C ILE A 101 0.52 14.52 -3.24
N ILE A 102 -0.14 13.96 -2.23
CA ILE A 102 0.52 13.37 -1.06
C ILE A 102 1.45 12.23 -1.46
N VAL A 103 1.03 11.35 -2.36
CA VAL A 103 1.83 10.23 -2.86
C VAL A 103 3.08 10.73 -3.60
N ILE A 104 2.92 11.74 -4.45
CA ILE A 104 4.04 12.36 -5.18
C ILE A 104 5.02 13.03 -4.22
N LEU A 105 4.53 13.85 -3.29
CA LEU A 105 5.35 14.51 -2.27
C LEU A 105 6.12 13.50 -1.42
N PHE A 106 5.46 12.43 -0.99
CA PHE A 106 6.10 11.36 -0.23
C PHE A 106 7.22 10.68 -1.04
N GLY A 107 6.98 10.42 -2.33
CA GLY A 107 8.00 9.86 -3.23
C GLY A 107 9.21 10.79 -3.38
N VAL A 108 8.99 12.09 -3.50
CA VAL A 108 10.08 13.09 -3.57
C VAL A 108 10.83 13.19 -2.25
N LEU A 109 10.12 13.32 -1.12
CA LEU A 109 10.72 13.48 0.21
C LEU A 109 11.61 12.29 0.58
N ARG A 110 11.22 11.06 0.21
CA ARG A 110 12.03 9.85 0.46
C ARG A 110 13.41 9.87 -0.20
N ASN A 111 13.56 10.66 -1.26
CA ASN A 111 14.82 10.75 -2.01
C ASN A 111 15.72 11.89 -1.55
N ILE A 112 15.26 12.71 -0.59
CA ILE A 112 16.05 13.79 0.00
C ILE A 112 16.85 13.23 1.18
N PRO A 113 18.18 13.45 1.26
CA PRO A 113 19.02 12.91 2.34
C PRO A 113 18.59 13.34 3.74
N TYR A 114 18.00 14.52 3.87
CA TYR A 114 17.49 15.05 5.14
C TYR A 114 16.33 14.21 5.71
N PHE A 115 15.54 13.56 4.83
CA PHE A 115 14.41 12.70 5.18
C PHE A 115 14.75 11.21 5.03
N SER A 116 16.00 10.83 5.25
CA SER A 116 16.47 9.43 5.14
C SER A 116 15.69 8.45 6.02
N PHE A 117 15.05 8.92 7.10
CA PHE A 117 14.18 8.10 7.94
C PHE A 117 12.89 7.63 7.24
N LEU A 118 12.48 8.26 6.14
CA LEU A 118 11.36 7.83 5.29
C LEU A 118 11.80 6.79 4.26
N ALA A 119 13.09 6.65 4.00
CA ALA A 119 13.59 5.62 3.10
C ALA A 119 13.41 4.23 3.73
N PRO A 120 13.09 3.20 2.92
CA PRO A 120 12.97 1.85 3.45
C PRO A 120 14.30 1.39 4.03
N THR A 121 14.27 0.82 5.23
CA THR A 121 15.46 0.24 5.84
C THR A 121 15.96 -0.91 4.96
N THR A 122 17.19 -0.80 4.50
CA THR A 122 17.90 -1.89 3.83
C THR A 122 18.39 -2.86 4.90
N LEU A 123 17.82 -4.02 4.91
CA LEU A 123 18.34 -5.19 5.65
C LEU A 123 18.66 -6.28 4.67
#